data_1db2513306c425b277a448c786003066
#
_entry.id   1db2513306c425b277a448c786003066
#
_cell.length_a   1.000
_cell.length_b   1.000
_cell.length_c   1.000
_cell.angle_alpha   90.00
_cell.angle_beta   90.00
_cell.angle_gamma   90.00
#
_symmetry.space_group_name_H-M   'P 1'
#
loop_
_entity.id
_entity.type
_entity.pdbx_description
1 polymer ?
#
loop_
_entity_poly.entity_id
_entity_poly.type
_entity_poly.pdbx_seq_one_letter_code
_entity_poly.pdbx_strand_id
1 'polypeptide(L)'
;LHNAIGYCLKPFSHSELSDAVSKAYALLEKRRETEDTAAAAAASTIPSADSFGNVASKGKSVAAMVDYINSHYMEDISIQTLADLCSINPNYAGQLFKQKMNQTFNSYLSNLRIRQAIHLLTNTDMPVALVAASVGYQDYFYFAKVFKKITGATPSSYRHEEEPSP
;
A
#
# COMPACT_ATOMS: atom_id res chain seq x y z
N LEU A 1 -11.95 -26.87 -1.22
CA LEU A 1 -12.55 -25.90 -2.15
C LEU A 1 -11.86 -24.56 -1.89
N HIS A 2 -10.89 -24.20 -2.76
CA HIS A 2 -10.12 -22.98 -2.71
C HIS A 2 -10.97 -21.85 -3.28
N ASN A 3 -11.36 -20.90 -2.43
CA ASN A 3 -12.04 -19.69 -2.85
C ASN A 3 -10.98 -18.70 -3.39
N ALA A 4 -10.74 -18.73 -4.69
CA ALA A 4 -9.90 -17.75 -5.38
C ALA A 4 -10.66 -16.43 -5.47
N ILE A 5 -10.23 -15.42 -4.72
CA ILE A 5 -10.75 -14.06 -4.80
C ILE A 5 -10.13 -13.40 -6.04
N GLY A 6 -10.86 -13.42 -7.13
CA GLY A 6 -10.72 -12.60 -8.32
C GLY A 6 -9.32 -12.44 -8.93
N TYR A 7 -9.11 -13.01 -10.13
CA TYR A 7 -7.97 -12.67 -10.99
C TYR A 7 -8.26 -11.36 -11.70
N CYS A 8 -7.38 -10.36 -11.49
CA CYS A 8 -7.42 -9.13 -12.26
C CYS A 8 -6.42 -9.20 -13.42
N LEU A 9 -6.92 -9.08 -14.66
CA LEU A 9 -6.11 -8.97 -15.88
C LEU A 9 -5.62 -7.53 -16.08
N LYS A 10 -4.36 -7.33 -16.47
CA LYS A 10 -3.76 -6.01 -16.80
C LYS A 10 -4.34 -5.48 -18.13
N PRO A 11 -4.54 -4.16 -18.30
CA PRO A 11 -4.17 -3.01 -17.46
C PRO A 11 -5.31 -2.53 -16.56
N PHE A 12 -4.96 -2.03 -15.37
CA PHE A 12 -5.93 -1.56 -14.37
C PHE A 12 -6.18 -0.06 -14.49
N SER A 13 -7.44 0.36 -14.55
CA SER A 13 -7.81 1.75 -14.32
C SER A 13 -7.73 2.08 -12.83
N HIS A 14 -7.47 3.35 -12.51
CA HIS A 14 -7.37 3.84 -11.12
C HIS A 14 -8.63 3.52 -10.30
N SER A 15 -9.80 3.52 -10.94
CA SER A 15 -11.09 3.19 -10.32
C SER A 15 -11.21 1.70 -9.96
N GLU A 16 -10.78 0.79 -10.84
CA GLU A 16 -10.88 -0.65 -10.60
C GLU A 16 -9.98 -1.13 -9.47
N LEU A 17 -8.83 -0.45 -9.28
CA LEU A 17 -7.93 -0.78 -8.19
C LEU A 17 -8.42 -0.23 -6.84
N SER A 18 -9.00 0.98 -6.84
CA SER A 18 -9.67 1.56 -5.68
C SER A 18 -10.86 0.70 -5.25
N ASP A 19 -11.65 0.23 -6.22
CA ASP A 19 -12.79 -0.66 -5.96
C ASP A 19 -12.37 -2.05 -5.48
N ALA A 20 -11.28 -2.61 -6.03
CA ALA A 20 -10.74 -3.90 -5.58
C ALA A 20 -10.18 -3.82 -4.15
N VAL A 21 -9.50 -2.74 -3.81
CA VAL A 21 -8.99 -2.49 -2.45
C VAL A 21 -10.14 -2.23 -1.48
N SER A 22 -11.13 -1.41 -1.86
CA SER A 22 -12.31 -1.14 -1.05
C SER A 22 -13.16 -2.40 -0.83
N LYS A 23 -13.28 -3.25 -1.84
CA LYS A 23 -14.01 -4.52 -1.77
C LYS A 23 -13.28 -5.56 -0.91
N ALA A 24 -11.95 -5.61 -0.97
CA ALA A 24 -11.14 -6.44 -0.09
C ALA A 24 -11.23 -5.96 1.38
N TYR A 25 -11.26 -4.65 1.60
CA TYR A 25 -11.47 -4.07 2.94
C TYR A 25 -12.85 -4.38 3.51
N ALA A 26 -13.90 -4.22 2.71
CA ALA A 26 -15.28 -4.53 3.13
C ALA A 26 -15.49 -6.02 3.46
N LEU A 27 -14.81 -6.93 2.74
CA LEU A 27 -14.82 -8.37 3.02
C LEU A 27 -14.06 -8.72 4.30
N LEU A 28 -12.98 -7.99 4.61
CA LEU A 28 -12.22 -8.15 5.86
C LEU A 28 -13.00 -7.61 7.07
N GLU A 29 -13.71 -6.51 6.93
CA GLU A 29 -14.58 -6.00 8.00
C GLU A 29 -15.75 -6.92 8.29
N LYS A 30 -16.41 -7.43 7.25
CA LYS A 30 -17.53 -8.38 7.41
C LYS A 30 -17.09 -9.70 8.07
N ARG A 31 -15.84 -10.12 7.86
CA ARG A 31 -15.27 -11.31 8.51
C ARG A 31 -14.95 -11.06 9.98
N ARG A 32 -14.58 -9.81 10.35
CA ARG A 32 -14.32 -9.41 11.74
C ARG A 32 -15.60 -9.35 12.59
N GLU A 33 -16.72 -8.91 12.03
CA GLU A 33 -18.01 -8.87 12.73
C GLU A 33 -18.52 -10.28 13.08
N THR A 34 -18.16 -11.30 12.31
CA THR A 34 -18.52 -12.70 12.60
C THR A 34 -17.58 -13.38 13.59
N GLU A 35 -16.33 -12.91 13.74
CA GLU A 35 -15.37 -13.45 14.71
C GLU A 35 -15.55 -12.81 16.11
N ASP A 36 -15.97 -11.55 16.19
CA ASP A 36 -16.23 -10.86 17.47
C ASP A 36 -17.47 -11.40 18.22
N THR A 37 -18.41 -12.02 17.51
CA THR A 37 -19.58 -12.67 18.15
C THR A 37 -19.27 -14.05 18.71
N ALA A 38 -18.19 -14.71 18.26
CA ALA A 38 -17.77 -16.02 18.79
C ALA A 38 -16.81 -15.92 19.98
N ALA A 39 -16.14 -14.79 20.18
CA ALA A 39 -15.16 -14.59 21.25
C ALA A 39 -15.79 -14.11 22.58
N ALA A 40 -17.04 -13.69 22.58
CA ALA A 40 -17.74 -13.20 23.78
C ALA A 40 -18.21 -14.31 24.74
N ALA A 41 -18.08 -15.57 24.36
CA ALA A 41 -18.59 -16.72 25.16
C ALA A 41 -17.51 -17.48 25.98
N ALA A 42 -16.24 -17.07 25.98
CA ALA A 42 -15.17 -17.77 26.67
C ALA A 42 -14.16 -16.85 27.34
N ALA A 43 -14.61 -16.00 28.25
CA ALA A 43 -13.70 -15.25 29.09
C ALA A 43 -14.21 -15.07 30.52
N SER A 44 -13.89 -16.04 31.35
CA SER A 44 -13.81 -15.85 32.80
C SER A 44 -12.51 -16.45 33.30
N THR A 45 -11.46 -15.65 33.43
CA THR A 45 -10.42 -15.72 34.49
C THR A 45 -9.30 -14.71 34.15
N ILE A 46 -9.08 -13.76 35.06
CA ILE A 46 -8.12 -12.66 35.03
C ILE A 46 -6.75 -13.14 35.48
N PRO A 47 -5.60 -12.53 35.07
CA PRO A 47 -5.06 -11.46 35.86
C PRO A 47 -4.60 -10.19 35.11
N SER A 48 -4.69 -9.09 35.84
CA SER A 48 -4.32 -7.73 35.56
C SER A 48 -2.85 -7.56 35.16
N ALA A 49 -2.59 -6.81 34.06
CA ALA A 49 -1.43 -5.92 33.92
C ALA A 49 -1.72 -4.88 32.81
N ASP A 50 -1.63 -3.64 33.19
CA ASP A 50 -1.69 -2.44 32.39
C ASP A 50 -0.84 -2.50 31.13
N SER A 51 -1.38 -1.99 30.00
CA SER A 51 -0.70 -1.65 28.73
C SER A 51 -1.14 -2.43 27.47
N PHE A 52 -2.43 -2.58 27.21
CA PHE A 52 -2.87 -2.88 25.84
C PHE A 52 -4.04 -1.99 25.42
N GLY A 53 -3.67 -0.80 24.90
CA GLY A 53 -4.62 0.07 24.22
C GLY A 53 -5.33 -0.63 23.08
N ASN A 54 -6.61 -0.74 23.24
CA ASN A 54 -7.71 -0.85 22.30
C ASN A 54 -7.41 -1.42 20.89
N VAL A 55 -7.76 -2.68 20.66
CA VAL A 55 -7.65 -3.37 19.36
C VAL A 55 -8.47 -2.68 18.25
N ALA A 56 -9.56 -1.99 18.58
CA ALA A 56 -10.37 -1.23 17.63
C ALA A 56 -9.65 0.03 17.09
N SER A 57 -8.71 0.62 17.87
CA SER A 57 -7.90 1.76 17.41
C SER A 57 -6.77 1.33 16.46
N LYS A 58 -6.28 0.09 16.53
CA LYS A 58 -5.20 -0.43 15.68
C LYS A 58 -5.58 -0.53 14.20
N GLY A 59 -6.82 -0.92 13.91
CA GLY A 59 -7.33 -0.97 12.53
C GLY A 59 -7.49 0.42 11.91
N LYS A 60 -7.98 1.37 12.70
CA LYS A 60 -8.11 2.78 12.29
C LYS A 60 -6.76 3.44 12.04
N SER A 61 -5.73 3.09 12.82
CA SER A 61 -4.37 3.62 12.64
C SER A 61 -3.76 3.19 11.31
N VAL A 62 -3.88 1.92 10.88
CA VAL A 62 -3.32 1.47 9.60
C VAL A 62 -4.09 2.04 8.42
N ALA A 63 -5.41 2.16 8.49
CA ALA A 63 -6.21 2.81 7.46
C ALA A 63 -5.76 4.27 7.27
N ALA A 64 -5.61 5.03 8.36
CA ALA A 64 -5.12 6.41 8.32
C ALA A 64 -3.70 6.50 7.73
N MET A 65 -2.79 5.55 8.04
CA MET A 65 -1.47 5.49 7.43
C MET A 65 -1.55 5.28 5.91
N VAL A 66 -2.39 4.35 5.45
CA VAL A 66 -2.57 4.05 4.03
C VAL A 66 -3.17 5.24 3.29
N ASP A 67 -4.19 5.88 3.85
CA ASP A 67 -4.82 7.08 3.27
C ASP A 67 -3.81 8.23 3.15
N TYR A 68 -2.99 8.42 4.19
CA TYR A 68 -1.93 9.42 4.17
C TYR A 68 -0.88 9.11 3.09
N ILE A 69 -0.41 7.86 2.98
CA ILE A 69 0.56 7.45 1.95
C ILE A 69 -0.03 7.69 0.56
N ASN A 70 -1.28 7.32 0.31
CA ASN A 70 -1.93 7.49 -0.98
C ASN A 70 -2.08 8.96 -1.39
N SER A 71 -2.25 9.87 -0.42
CA SER A 71 -2.39 11.31 -0.66
C SER A 71 -1.05 12.02 -0.80
N HIS A 72 0.02 11.53 -0.17
CA HIS A 72 1.31 12.22 -0.05
C HIS A 72 2.49 11.42 -0.64
N TYR A 73 2.23 10.38 -1.46
CA TYR A 73 3.30 9.50 -1.98
C TYR A 73 4.40 10.22 -2.77
N MET A 74 4.12 11.40 -3.32
CA MET A 74 5.08 12.22 -4.04
C MET A 74 6.07 12.94 -3.09
N GLU A 75 5.72 13.07 -1.82
CA GLU A 75 6.51 13.77 -0.81
C GLU A 75 7.52 12.82 -0.14
N ASP A 76 8.49 13.39 0.58
CA ASP A 76 9.42 12.60 1.39
C ASP A 76 8.75 12.19 2.70
N ILE A 77 8.06 11.06 2.68
CA ILE A 77 7.38 10.49 3.84
C ILE A 77 8.17 9.33 4.43
N SER A 78 8.14 9.23 5.75
CA SER A 78 8.84 8.21 6.51
C SER A 78 7.89 7.46 7.45
N ILE A 79 8.37 6.34 8.00
CA ILE A 79 7.61 5.62 9.03
C ILE A 79 7.43 6.47 10.30
N GLN A 80 8.34 7.42 10.56
CA GLN A 80 8.21 8.39 11.65
C GLN A 80 6.99 9.28 11.42
N THR A 81 6.82 9.83 10.21
CA THR A 81 5.67 10.66 9.84
C THR A 81 4.35 9.93 10.10
N LEU A 82 4.28 8.64 9.74
CA LEU A 82 3.08 7.81 9.96
C LEU A 82 2.85 7.50 11.45
N ALA A 83 3.93 7.30 12.19
CA ALA A 83 3.87 7.08 13.63
C ALA A 83 3.35 8.31 14.38
N ASP A 84 3.83 9.49 14.00
CA ASP A 84 3.39 10.78 14.55
C ASP A 84 1.92 11.04 14.23
N LEU A 85 1.48 10.77 13.00
CA LEU A 85 0.08 10.86 12.59
C LEU A 85 -0.84 10.02 13.47
N CYS A 86 -0.38 8.83 13.88
CA CYS A 86 -1.17 7.91 14.69
C CYS A 86 -0.87 8.02 16.19
N SER A 87 0.04 8.90 16.61
CA SER A 87 0.51 9.05 18.00
C SER A 87 1.01 7.74 18.61
N ILE A 88 1.82 6.99 17.85
CA ILE A 88 2.40 5.71 18.25
C ILE A 88 3.92 5.69 18.02
N ASN A 89 4.60 4.73 18.62
CA ASN A 89 6.05 4.56 18.43
C ASN A 89 6.36 4.10 16.98
N PRO A 90 7.42 4.61 16.32
CA PRO A 90 7.79 4.27 14.93
C PRO A 90 8.07 2.78 14.72
N ASN A 91 8.72 2.11 15.66
CA ASN A 91 8.97 0.68 15.57
C ASN A 91 7.66 -0.11 15.60
N TYR A 92 6.74 0.30 16.45
CA TYR A 92 5.40 -0.30 16.54
C TYR A 92 4.60 0.01 15.26
N ALA A 93 4.65 1.25 14.73
CA ALA A 93 4.02 1.61 13.47
C ALA A 93 4.49 0.72 12.31
N GLY A 94 5.81 0.49 12.19
CA GLY A 94 6.39 -0.37 11.17
C GLY A 94 5.97 -1.83 11.28
N GLN A 95 5.93 -2.38 12.49
CA GLN A 95 5.47 -3.75 12.74
C GLN A 95 3.97 -3.89 12.45
N LEU A 96 3.16 -2.96 12.92
CA LEU A 96 1.72 -2.93 12.72
C LEU A 96 1.37 -2.82 11.23
N PHE A 97 2.05 -1.92 10.51
CA PHE A 97 1.90 -1.77 9.06
C PHE A 97 2.24 -3.07 8.33
N LYS A 98 3.43 -3.66 8.64
CA LYS A 98 3.86 -4.93 8.04
C LYS A 98 2.87 -6.07 8.31
N GLN A 99 2.37 -6.17 9.53
CA GLN A 99 1.41 -7.20 9.94
C GLN A 99 0.07 -7.08 9.21
N LYS A 100 -0.43 -5.83 9.02
CA LYS A 100 -1.73 -5.60 8.41
C LYS A 100 -1.68 -5.57 6.88
N MET A 101 -0.61 -5.00 6.30
CA MET A 101 -0.44 -4.85 4.85
C MET A 101 0.36 -5.99 4.21
N ASN A 102 0.89 -6.93 5.02
CA ASN A 102 1.74 -8.04 4.61
C ASN A 102 2.99 -7.60 3.83
N GLN A 103 3.41 -6.36 3.98
CA GLN A 103 4.61 -5.76 3.38
C GLN A 103 5.07 -4.56 4.20
N THR A 104 6.36 -4.19 4.05
CA THR A 104 6.90 -3.03 4.76
C THR A 104 6.37 -1.72 4.16
N PHE A 105 6.38 -0.64 4.95
CA PHE A 105 6.05 0.71 4.47
C PHE A 105 6.85 1.11 3.22
N ASN A 106 8.18 0.91 3.23
CA ASN A 106 9.03 1.25 2.08
C ASN A 106 8.67 0.46 0.81
N SER A 107 8.32 -0.82 0.98
CA SER A 107 7.87 -1.66 -0.15
C SER A 107 6.53 -1.15 -0.70
N TYR A 108 5.59 -0.83 0.18
CA TYR A 108 4.28 -0.30 -0.20
C TYR A 108 4.41 1.03 -0.96
N LEU A 109 5.16 1.99 -0.40
CA LEU A 109 5.40 3.29 -1.02
C LEU A 109 6.09 3.16 -2.39
N SER A 110 7.14 2.30 -2.48
CA SER A 110 7.82 2.06 -3.75
C SER A 110 6.89 1.46 -4.80
N ASN A 111 6.08 0.46 -4.43
CA ASN A 111 5.10 -0.14 -5.34
C ASN A 111 4.06 0.87 -5.82
N LEU A 112 3.59 1.75 -4.92
CA LEU A 112 2.63 2.81 -5.26
C LEU A 112 3.25 3.80 -6.25
N ARG A 113 4.46 4.31 -5.96
CA ARG A 113 5.18 5.25 -6.84
C ARG A 113 5.46 4.66 -8.22
N ILE A 114 5.90 3.40 -8.29
CA ILE A 114 6.16 2.73 -9.57
C ILE A 114 4.88 2.51 -10.37
N ARG A 115 3.77 2.21 -9.72
CA ARG A 115 2.46 2.08 -10.39
C ARG A 115 2.03 3.41 -11.02
N GLN A 116 2.20 4.52 -10.30
CA GLN A 116 1.92 5.86 -10.83
C GLN A 116 2.88 6.22 -11.98
N ALA A 117 4.17 5.84 -11.86
CA ALA A 117 5.14 6.04 -12.93
C ALA A 117 4.75 5.26 -14.19
N ILE A 118 4.30 4.01 -14.08
CA ILE A 118 3.80 3.22 -15.21
C ILE A 118 2.65 3.98 -15.89
N HIS A 119 1.66 4.44 -15.11
CA HIS A 119 0.54 5.19 -15.66
C HIS A 119 0.99 6.45 -16.45
N LEU A 120 1.98 7.19 -15.94
CA LEU A 120 2.51 8.36 -16.64
C LEU A 120 3.31 7.99 -17.89
N LEU A 121 4.08 6.91 -17.83
CA LEU A 121 4.88 6.44 -18.98
C LEU A 121 4.02 5.95 -20.15
N THR A 122 2.87 5.33 -19.85
CA THR A 122 1.96 4.77 -20.88
C THR A 122 0.96 5.78 -21.42
N ASN A 123 0.60 6.80 -20.64
CA ASN A 123 -0.45 7.75 -21.04
C ASN A 123 0.08 9.14 -21.39
N THR A 124 1.38 9.38 -21.31
CA THR A 124 1.97 10.70 -21.60
C THR A 124 3.34 10.56 -22.26
N ASP A 125 3.74 11.58 -23.04
CA ASP A 125 5.08 11.72 -23.62
C ASP A 125 6.09 12.36 -22.66
N MET A 126 5.75 12.44 -21.37
CA MET A 126 6.60 13.06 -20.35
C MET A 126 7.96 12.39 -20.29
N PRO A 127 9.09 13.15 -20.33
CA PRO A 127 10.43 12.57 -20.18
C PRO A 127 10.55 11.70 -18.94
N VAL A 128 11.23 10.55 -19.04
CA VAL A 128 11.37 9.57 -17.92
C VAL A 128 11.90 10.21 -16.63
N ALA A 129 12.84 11.17 -16.76
CA ALA A 129 13.37 11.90 -15.61
C ALA A 129 12.31 12.76 -14.91
N LEU A 130 11.39 13.36 -15.68
CA LEU A 130 10.26 14.12 -15.10
C LEU A 130 9.22 13.19 -14.49
N VAL A 131 8.99 12.01 -15.08
CA VAL A 131 8.13 10.97 -14.48
C VAL A 131 8.69 10.57 -13.12
N ALA A 132 10.01 10.30 -13.02
CA ALA A 132 10.65 9.96 -11.76
C ALA A 132 10.42 11.04 -10.68
N ALA A 133 10.65 12.31 -11.03
CA ALA A 133 10.44 13.44 -10.12
C ALA A 133 8.97 13.57 -9.71
N SER A 134 8.03 13.44 -10.65
CA SER A 134 6.57 13.57 -10.41
C SER A 134 6.03 12.51 -9.46
N VAL A 135 6.66 11.34 -9.36
CA VAL A 135 6.25 10.27 -8.44
C VAL A 135 7.07 10.25 -7.15
N GLY A 136 7.89 11.28 -6.88
CA GLY A 136 8.60 11.48 -5.63
C GLY A 136 9.98 10.86 -5.55
N TYR A 137 10.64 10.56 -6.68
CA TYR A 137 12.05 10.16 -6.71
C TYR A 137 12.93 11.36 -7.08
N GLN A 138 13.83 11.74 -6.18
CA GLN A 138 14.81 12.80 -6.44
C GLN A 138 16.00 12.31 -7.27
N ASP A 139 16.33 11.02 -7.17
CA ASP A 139 17.43 10.38 -7.89
C ASP A 139 16.87 9.48 -9.00
N TYR A 140 17.19 9.83 -10.25
CA TYR A 140 16.77 9.07 -11.43
C TYR A 140 17.37 7.65 -11.48
N PHE A 141 18.64 7.49 -11.10
CA PHE A 141 19.28 6.17 -11.13
C PHE A 141 18.68 5.22 -10.11
N TYR A 142 18.37 5.74 -8.93
CA TYR A 142 17.66 4.98 -7.92
C TYR A 142 16.25 4.61 -8.38
N PHE A 143 15.52 5.55 -8.98
CA PHE A 143 14.22 5.28 -9.60
C PHE A 143 14.30 4.16 -10.63
N ALA A 144 15.23 4.25 -11.61
CA ALA A 144 15.38 3.26 -12.66
C ALA A 144 15.70 1.85 -12.12
N LYS A 145 16.52 1.78 -11.07
CA LYS A 145 16.84 0.53 -10.36
C LYS A 145 15.62 -0.09 -9.69
N VAL A 146 14.84 0.73 -8.97
CA VAL A 146 13.60 0.29 -8.28
C VAL A 146 12.54 -0.11 -9.31
N PHE A 147 12.37 0.68 -10.36
CA PHE A 147 11.43 0.40 -11.45
C PHE A 147 11.74 -0.95 -12.09
N LYS A 148 12.99 -1.18 -12.52
CA LYS A 148 13.42 -2.45 -13.10
C LYS A 148 13.25 -3.63 -12.14
N LYS A 149 13.51 -3.43 -10.85
CA LYS A 149 13.31 -4.47 -9.83
C LYS A 149 11.85 -4.90 -9.71
N ILE A 150 10.91 -3.96 -9.83
CA ILE A 150 9.48 -4.21 -9.64
C ILE A 150 8.82 -4.70 -10.94
N THR A 151 9.18 -4.12 -12.09
CA THR A 151 8.53 -4.40 -13.38
C THR A 151 9.26 -5.43 -14.24
N GLY A 152 10.55 -5.64 -13.99
CA GLY A 152 11.43 -6.47 -14.84
C GLY A 152 12.07 -5.72 -16.00
N ALA A 153 11.57 -4.55 -16.40
CA ALA A 153 12.04 -3.75 -17.53
C ALA A 153 12.54 -2.38 -17.09
N THR A 154 13.32 -1.69 -17.93
CA THR A 154 13.73 -0.32 -17.65
C THR A 154 12.56 0.64 -17.97
N PRO A 155 12.51 1.83 -17.34
CA PRO A 155 11.44 2.80 -17.64
C PRO A 155 11.38 3.18 -19.13
N SER A 156 12.52 3.26 -19.81
CA SER A 156 12.58 3.61 -21.22
C SER A 156 12.11 2.46 -22.12
N SER A 157 12.53 1.21 -21.86
CA SER A 157 12.04 0.06 -22.63
C SER A 157 10.55 -0.18 -22.38
N TYR A 158 10.07 0.05 -21.17
CA TYR A 158 8.65 -0.11 -20.83
C TYR A 158 7.73 0.81 -21.66
N ARG A 159 8.16 2.06 -21.97
CA ARG A 159 7.45 2.98 -22.86
C ARG A 159 7.37 2.47 -24.28
N HIS A 160 8.45 1.90 -24.81
CA HIS A 160 8.53 1.45 -26.22
C HIS A 160 7.83 0.10 -26.46
N GLU A 161 7.62 -0.71 -25.43
CA GLU A 161 6.93 -2.01 -25.57
C GLU A 161 5.41 -1.84 -25.79
N GLU A 162 4.85 -0.67 -25.50
CA GLU A 162 3.42 -0.37 -25.73
C GLU A 162 3.13 0.41 -27.02
N GLU A 163 4.16 0.84 -27.78
CA GLU A 163 3.92 1.35 -29.15
C GLU A 163 3.70 0.14 -30.07
N PRO A 164 2.48 -0.03 -30.63
CA PRO A 164 2.27 -1.05 -31.66
C PRO A 164 3.19 -0.71 -32.83
N SER A 165 4.09 -1.62 -33.18
CA SER A 165 4.86 -1.51 -34.43
C SER A 165 3.89 -1.33 -35.59
N PRO A 166 4.19 -0.41 -36.54
CA PRO A 166 3.35 -0.11 -37.68
C PRO A 166 3.15 -1.32 -38.61
#